data_5cbfbd5bac759131c8e530b83c66a10d
#
_entry.id   5cbfbd5bac759131c8e530b83c66a10d
#
_cell.length_a   1.000
_cell.length_b   1.000
_cell.length_c   1.000
_cell.angle_alpha   90.00
_cell.angle_beta   90.00
_cell.angle_gamma   90.00
#
_symmetry.space_group_name_H-M   'P 1'
#
loop_
_entity.id
_entity.type
_entity.pdbx_description
1 polymer ?
#
loop_
_entity_poly.entity_id
_entity_poly.type
_entity_poly.pdbx_seq_one_letter_code
_entity_poly.pdbx_strand_id
1 'polypeptide(L)'
;GSDYLGDQDAIEFMCYEAVQAVYELEHYGLPFSRTPAGRIAQRPFGGHTNNVTGKPVRRACYAADRTGHMILQTLYQQCLKNKVNFFDEFQVVDLLVVNGAAAGVVAVEIGTGELHVFHAKAVIFATGGHGRIWEVTSNAYAYTGDGIAVSMRRGVPMEDMEFFQFHPTGIYKLGILITEGVRGEGGVLINGLGERFMEKYAPRVKDLASRDVTSRAMYIEMKEGRGINGGRYLYLDTRPETVNKYAALDGRKNPDGTPYTVTGEQ
;
A
#
# COMPACT_ATOMS: atom_id res chain seq x y z
N GLY A 1 10.46 8.68 -2.50
CA GLY A 1 9.45 7.62 -2.59
C GLY A 1 9.04 7.33 -4.03
N SER A 2 8.96 8.33 -4.88
CA SER A 2 8.65 8.20 -6.32
C SER A 2 9.89 8.07 -7.20
N ASP A 3 11.07 8.03 -6.63
CA ASP A 3 12.37 7.95 -7.33
C ASP A 3 12.58 9.10 -8.34
N TYR A 4 12.01 10.26 -8.03
CA TYR A 4 11.98 11.48 -8.86
C TYR A 4 11.26 11.33 -10.21
N LEU A 5 10.37 10.34 -10.36
CA LEU A 5 9.61 10.11 -11.59
C LEU A 5 8.31 10.91 -11.68
N GLY A 6 7.76 11.36 -10.55
CA GLY A 6 6.53 12.14 -10.54
C GLY A 6 6.75 13.63 -10.79
N ASP A 7 5.64 14.36 -10.96
CA ASP A 7 5.64 15.84 -10.96
C ASP A 7 6.13 16.34 -9.60
N GLN A 8 7.27 17.06 -9.61
CA GLN A 8 7.95 17.48 -8.38
C GLN A 8 7.14 18.54 -7.63
N ASP A 9 6.47 19.45 -8.34
CA ASP A 9 5.66 20.51 -7.73
C ASP A 9 4.42 19.89 -7.03
N ALA A 10 3.77 18.90 -7.66
CA ALA A 10 2.67 18.16 -7.07
C ALA A 10 3.11 17.35 -5.84
N ILE A 11 4.29 16.73 -5.88
CA ILE A 11 4.87 15.98 -4.75
C ILE A 11 5.18 16.93 -3.59
N GLU A 12 5.77 18.09 -3.86
CA GLU A 12 6.08 19.10 -2.85
C GLU A 12 4.79 19.59 -2.17
N PHE A 13 3.79 19.96 -2.97
CA PHE A 13 2.46 20.36 -2.47
C PHE A 13 1.86 19.29 -1.57
N MET A 14 1.82 18.04 -2.04
CA MET A 14 1.30 16.90 -1.26
C MET A 14 2.04 16.74 0.08
N CYS A 15 3.36 16.88 0.09
CA CYS A 15 4.16 16.75 1.32
C CYS A 15 3.85 17.85 2.34
N TYR A 16 3.63 19.07 1.89
CA TYR A 16 3.22 20.17 2.78
C TYR A 16 1.82 19.98 3.34
N GLU A 17 0.85 19.68 2.47
CA GLU A 17 -0.55 19.49 2.86
C GLU A 17 -0.77 18.25 3.74
N ALA A 18 0.06 17.22 3.60
CA ALA A 18 -0.07 15.99 4.38
C ALA A 18 -0.02 16.22 5.89
N VAL A 19 0.73 17.23 6.35
CA VAL A 19 0.83 17.57 7.78
C VAL A 19 -0.52 18.06 8.28
N GLN A 20 -1.13 18.99 7.55
CA GLN A 20 -2.44 19.54 7.89
C GLN A 20 -3.53 18.47 7.81
N ALA A 21 -3.51 17.64 6.77
CA ALA A 21 -4.48 16.55 6.60
C ALA A 21 -4.46 15.56 7.78
N VAL A 22 -3.29 15.26 8.35
CA VAL A 22 -3.18 14.40 9.55
C VAL A 22 -3.86 15.05 10.75
N TYR A 23 -3.65 16.35 10.99
CA TYR A 23 -4.31 17.07 12.08
C TYR A 23 -5.83 17.20 11.87
N GLU A 24 -6.28 17.40 10.64
CA GLU A 24 -7.71 17.39 10.33
C GLU A 24 -8.37 16.06 10.65
N LEU A 25 -7.75 14.95 10.25
CA LEU A 25 -8.22 13.60 10.60
C LEU A 25 -8.29 13.39 12.11
N GLU A 26 -7.30 13.89 12.85
CA GLU A 26 -7.30 13.84 14.31
C GLU A 26 -8.48 14.67 14.89
N HIS A 27 -8.69 15.88 14.39
CA HIS A 27 -9.81 16.75 14.82
C HIS A 27 -11.17 16.15 14.45
N TYR A 28 -11.26 15.36 13.40
CA TYR A 28 -12.46 14.59 13.06
C TYR A 28 -12.68 13.39 13.97
N GLY A 29 -11.70 13.05 14.83
CA GLY A 29 -11.81 11.99 15.82
C GLY A 29 -11.01 10.72 15.51
N LEU A 30 -10.08 10.75 14.54
CA LEU A 30 -9.24 9.59 14.26
C LEU A 30 -8.25 9.34 15.41
N PRO A 31 -8.31 8.15 16.07
CA PRO A 31 -7.51 7.86 17.25
C PRO A 31 -6.10 7.39 16.87
N PHE A 32 -5.26 8.29 16.39
CA PHE A 32 -3.86 7.95 16.12
C PHE A 32 -3.15 7.41 17.35
N SER A 33 -2.31 6.40 17.17
CA SER A 33 -1.40 5.91 18.19
C SER A 33 -0.47 7.03 18.67
N ARG A 34 -0.11 7.00 19.96
CA ARG A 34 0.69 8.05 20.59
C ARG A 34 2.04 7.53 21.06
N THR A 35 3.03 8.39 21.00
CA THR A 35 4.30 8.19 21.69
C THR A 35 4.10 8.42 23.21
N PRO A 36 5.04 7.97 24.07
CA PRO A 36 4.99 8.28 25.52
C PRO A 36 4.93 9.79 25.81
N ALA A 37 5.43 10.63 24.91
CA ALA A 37 5.37 12.10 25.03
C ALA A 37 4.04 12.70 24.49
N GLY A 38 3.03 11.87 24.17
CA GLY A 38 1.72 12.31 23.71
C GLY A 38 1.65 12.74 22.23
N ARG A 39 2.74 12.67 21.49
CA ARG A 39 2.76 13.03 20.04
C ARG A 39 2.18 11.90 19.20
N ILE A 40 1.63 12.21 18.03
CA ILE A 40 1.21 11.20 17.05
C ILE A 40 2.40 10.30 16.71
N ALA A 41 2.22 8.99 16.90
CA ALA A 41 3.27 8.03 16.61
C ALA A 41 3.42 7.83 15.11
N GLN A 42 4.68 7.67 14.67
CA GLN A 42 5.04 7.43 13.28
C GLN A 42 5.95 6.22 13.18
N ARG A 43 5.75 5.41 12.17
CA ARG A 43 6.61 4.25 11.86
C ARG A 43 7.39 4.45 10.56
N PRO A 44 8.57 3.81 10.43
CA PRO A 44 9.33 3.83 9.19
C PRO A 44 8.67 2.95 8.13
N PHE A 45 8.95 3.28 6.87
CA PHE A 45 8.65 2.43 5.73
C PHE A 45 9.93 1.92 5.07
N GLY A 46 9.91 0.71 4.52
CA GLY A 46 11.00 0.16 3.76
C GLY A 46 11.35 1.03 2.54
N GLY A 47 12.65 1.15 2.26
CA GLY A 47 13.16 1.95 1.14
C GLY A 47 13.15 3.48 1.35
N HIS A 48 12.56 3.98 2.44
CA HIS A 48 12.52 5.40 2.74
C HIS A 48 13.62 5.76 3.73
N THR A 49 14.73 6.24 3.22
CA THR A 49 15.89 6.67 4.03
C THR A 49 16.15 8.15 3.89
N ASN A 50 16.63 8.76 4.96
CA ASN A 50 17.15 10.12 4.91
C ASN A 50 18.51 10.10 4.22
N ASN A 51 18.65 10.85 3.12
CA ASN A 51 19.87 10.84 2.30
C ASN A 51 21.10 11.38 3.04
N VAL A 52 20.91 12.21 4.07
CA VAL A 52 22.02 12.80 4.86
C VAL A 52 22.47 11.83 5.96
N THR A 53 21.52 11.22 6.68
CA THR A 53 21.83 10.39 7.85
C THR A 53 21.88 8.91 7.55
N GLY A 54 21.38 8.46 6.40
CA GLY A 54 21.22 7.05 6.02
C GLY A 54 20.22 6.27 6.88
N LYS A 55 19.50 6.95 7.80
CA LYS A 55 18.54 6.32 8.71
C LYS A 55 17.15 6.26 8.09
N PRO A 56 16.33 5.23 8.43
CA PRO A 56 14.94 5.16 8.00
C PRO A 56 14.15 6.40 8.43
N VAL A 57 13.35 6.94 7.50
CA VAL A 57 12.46 8.06 7.79
C VAL A 57 11.16 7.53 8.41
N ARG A 58 10.75 8.13 9.52
CA ARG A 58 9.46 7.86 10.16
C ARG A 58 8.45 8.89 9.67
N ARG A 59 7.53 8.50 8.79
CA ARG A 59 6.53 9.41 8.22
C ARG A 59 5.10 8.85 8.21
N ALA A 60 4.92 7.57 8.51
CA ALA A 60 3.60 6.96 8.47
C ALA A 60 2.92 7.06 9.83
N CYS A 61 1.97 7.99 9.96
CA CYS A 61 1.05 8.06 11.09
C CYS A 61 0.12 6.84 11.06
N TYR A 62 -0.20 6.27 12.21
CA TYR A 62 -0.98 5.04 12.27
C TYR A 62 -1.88 4.97 13.50
N ALA A 63 -2.92 4.14 13.42
CA ALA A 63 -3.80 3.77 14.52
C ALA A 63 -3.70 2.25 14.71
N ALA A 64 -2.78 1.79 15.57
CA ALA A 64 -2.43 0.38 15.78
C ALA A 64 -2.23 -0.36 14.43
N ASP A 65 -2.90 -1.49 14.22
CA ASP A 65 -2.90 -2.29 12.98
C ASP A 65 -4.13 -2.06 12.08
N ARG A 66 -4.95 -1.05 12.42
CA ARG A 66 -6.26 -0.79 11.78
C ARG A 66 -6.42 0.64 11.26
N THR A 67 -5.35 1.26 10.81
CA THR A 67 -5.33 2.67 10.37
C THR A 67 -6.38 2.95 9.29
N GLY A 68 -6.45 2.13 8.24
CA GLY A 68 -7.42 2.29 7.16
C GLY A 68 -8.87 2.18 7.64
N HIS A 69 -9.16 1.20 8.50
CA HIS A 69 -10.49 1.05 9.11
C HIS A 69 -10.89 2.29 9.91
N MET A 70 -9.97 2.84 10.72
CA MET A 70 -10.25 4.03 11.51
C MET A 70 -10.44 5.29 10.65
N ILE A 71 -9.69 5.44 9.56
CA ILE A 71 -9.90 6.52 8.59
C ILE A 71 -11.31 6.43 8.01
N LEU A 72 -11.69 5.24 7.52
CA LEU A 72 -13.02 5.01 6.94
C LEU A 72 -14.14 5.35 7.94
N GLN A 73 -14.06 4.83 9.16
CA GLN A 73 -15.05 5.09 10.21
C GLN A 73 -15.17 6.59 10.54
N THR A 74 -14.02 7.26 10.70
CA THR A 74 -13.98 8.69 11.03
C THR A 74 -14.62 9.52 9.92
N LEU A 75 -14.23 9.28 8.67
CA LEU A 75 -14.77 10.05 7.53
C LEU A 75 -16.23 9.74 7.26
N TYR A 76 -16.66 8.48 7.43
CA TYR A 76 -18.08 8.11 7.32
C TYR A 76 -18.95 8.86 8.34
N GLN A 77 -18.49 8.94 9.60
CA GLN A 77 -19.18 9.72 10.63
C GLN A 77 -19.29 11.21 10.26
N GLN A 78 -18.23 11.79 9.68
CA GLN A 78 -18.28 13.18 9.21
C GLN A 78 -19.24 13.35 8.03
N CYS A 79 -19.32 12.39 7.12
CA CYS A 79 -20.31 12.40 6.04
C CYS A 79 -21.75 12.37 6.59
N LEU A 80 -22.04 11.51 7.56
CA LEU A 80 -23.36 11.45 8.21
C LEU A 80 -23.71 12.78 8.91
N LYS A 81 -22.74 13.35 9.65
CA LYS A 81 -22.90 14.65 10.32
C LYS A 81 -23.23 15.76 9.31
N ASN A 82 -22.64 15.74 8.14
CA ASN A 82 -22.84 16.70 7.08
C ASN A 82 -23.98 16.33 6.13
N LYS A 83 -24.77 15.30 6.45
CA LYS A 83 -25.95 14.87 5.70
C LYS A 83 -25.65 14.53 4.23
N VAL A 84 -24.52 13.89 3.98
CA VAL A 84 -24.17 13.36 2.66
C VAL A 84 -25.13 12.22 2.31
N ASN A 85 -25.69 12.26 1.11
CA ASN A 85 -26.52 11.16 0.60
C ASN A 85 -25.62 10.03 0.11
N PHE A 86 -25.87 8.81 0.59
CA PHE A 86 -25.22 7.60 0.12
C PHE A 86 -26.18 6.82 -0.78
N PHE A 87 -25.65 6.30 -1.89
CA PHE A 87 -26.36 5.42 -2.79
C PHE A 87 -25.57 4.10 -2.85
N ASP A 88 -25.80 3.26 -1.85
CA ASP A 88 -25.16 1.97 -1.73
C ASP A 88 -25.69 1.00 -2.78
N GLU A 89 -24.83 0.06 -3.26
CA GLU A 89 -25.18 -0.91 -4.29
C GLU A 89 -25.57 -0.31 -5.65
N PHE A 90 -25.02 0.88 -5.97
CA PHE A 90 -25.11 1.50 -7.29
C PHE A 90 -23.78 1.37 -8.03
N GLN A 91 -23.79 0.69 -9.16
CA GLN A 91 -22.63 0.56 -10.05
C GLN A 91 -22.63 1.68 -11.08
N VAL A 92 -21.67 2.60 -11.00
CA VAL A 92 -21.49 3.62 -12.03
C VAL A 92 -20.99 2.95 -13.31
N VAL A 93 -21.72 3.13 -14.39
CA VAL A 93 -21.43 2.52 -15.69
C VAL A 93 -20.94 3.53 -16.73
N ASP A 94 -21.27 4.82 -16.55
CA ASP A 94 -20.85 5.86 -17.48
C ASP A 94 -20.77 7.25 -16.83
N LEU A 95 -19.94 8.12 -17.45
CA LEU A 95 -19.84 9.54 -17.13
C LEU A 95 -20.67 10.34 -18.14
N LEU A 96 -21.55 11.20 -17.65
CA LEU A 96 -22.28 12.14 -18.50
C LEU A 96 -21.40 13.33 -18.84
N VAL A 97 -21.21 13.57 -20.13
CA VAL A 97 -20.48 14.72 -20.64
C VAL A 97 -21.41 15.51 -21.57
N VAL A 98 -21.60 16.78 -21.27
CA VAL A 98 -22.42 17.70 -22.08
C VAL A 98 -21.56 18.92 -22.44
N ASN A 99 -21.44 19.20 -23.74
CA ASN A 99 -20.61 20.32 -24.24
C ASN A 99 -19.15 20.31 -23.69
N GLY A 100 -18.56 19.12 -23.55
CA GLY A 100 -17.19 18.98 -23.08
C GLY A 100 -17.02 19.10 -21.55
N ALA A 101 -18.09 19.25 -20.79
CA ALA A 101 -18.06 19.32 -19.32
C ALA A 101 -18.76 18.12 -18.67
N ALA A 102 -18.25 17.67 -17.53
CA ALA A 102 -18.93 16.66 -16.72
C ALA A 102 -20.28 17.20 -16.23
N ALA A 103 -21.35 16.41 -16.36
CA ALA A 103 -22.70 16.77 -15.98
C ALA A 103 -23.35 15.78 -15.02
N GLY A 104 -22.67 14.71 -14.68
CA GLY A 104 -23.17 13.68 -13.78
C GLY A 104 -22.69 12.28 -14.16
N VAL A 105 -23.39 11.26 -13.67
CA VAL A 105 -23.09 9.85 -13.98
C VAL A 105 -24.37 9.07 -14.27
N VAL A 106 -24.21 7.95 -14.98
CA VAL A 106 -25.23 6.91 -15.10
C VAL A 106 -24.82 5.73 -14.24
N ALA A 107 -25.72 5.22 -13.44
CA ALA A 107 -25.47 4.05 -12.59
C ALA A 107 -26.60 3.02 -12.73
N VAL A 108 -26.26 1.76 -12.50
CA VAL A 108 -27.22 0.66 -12.35
C VAL A 108 -27.41 0.42 -10.87
N GLU A 109 -28.64 0.39 -10.41
CA GLU A 109 -28.98 -0.16 -9.10
C GLU A 109 -28.89 -1.69 -9.16
N ILE A 110 -27.97 -2.27 -8.39
CA ILE A 110 -27.62 -3.69 -8.49
C ILE A 110 -28.83 -4.58 -8.12
N GLY A 111 -29.61 -4.17 -7.12
CA GLY A 111 -30.74 -4.94 -6.63
C GLY A 111 -31.91 -5.05 -7.62
N THR A 112 -32.17 -4.02 -8.43
CA THR A 112 -33.31 -3.94 -9.37
C THR A 112 -32.88 -4.10 -10.83
N GLY A 113 -31.63 -3.79 -11.17
CA GLY A 113 -31.14 -3.67 -12.56
C GLY A 113 -31.59 -2.38 -13.24
N GLU A 114 -32.22 -1.46 -12.57
CA GLU A 114 -32.69 -0.21 -13.13
C GLU A 114 -31.54 0.78 -13.36
N LEU A 115 -31.64 1.59 -14.44
CA LEU A 115 -30.69 2.65 -14.76
C LEU A 115 -31.14 3.96 -14.10
N HIS A 116 -30.22 4.59 -13.43
CA HIS A 116 -30.40 5.88 -12.76
C HIS A 116 -29.43 6.91 -13.33
N VAL A 117 -29.90 8.14 -13.49
CA VAL A 117 -29.11 9.30 -13.92
C VAL A 117 -28.94 10.25 -12.75
N PHE A 118 -27.69 10.47 -12.35
CA PHE A 118 -27.35 11.44 -11.30
C PHE A 118 -26.76 12.69 -11.95
N HIS A 119 -27.47 13.80 -11.88
CA HIS A 119 -26.96 15.10 -12.34
C HIS A 119 -26.07 15.73 -11.30
N ALA A 120 -24.92 16.22 -11.68
CA ALA A 120 -23.97 16.86 -10.79
C ALA A 120 -23.21 18.00 -11.50
N LYS A 121 -22.85 19.03 -10.75
CA LYS A 121 -21.99 20.13 -11.24
C LYS A 121 -20.51 19.72 -11.31
N ALA A 122 -20.11 18.71 -10.55
CA ALA A 122 -18.79 18.13 -10.57
C ALA A 122 -18.89 16.64 -10.20
N VAL A 123 -17.99 15.84 -10.72
CA VAL A 123 -17.88 14.40 -10.45
C VAL A 123 -16.46 14.12 -9.99
N ILE A 124 -16.32 13.48 -8.81
CA ILE A 124 -15.03 13.05 -8.27
C ILE A 124 -14.97 11.53 -8.37
N PHE A 125 -14.03 11.02 -9.14
CA PHE A 125 -13.74 9.59 -9.19
C PHE A 125 -12.79 9.22 -8.04
N ALA A 126 -13.29 8.47 -7.07
CA ALA A 126 -12.52 7.91 -5.96
C ALA A 126 -12.68 6.39 -5.91
N THR A 127 -12.70 5.75 -7.09
CA THR A 127 -13.05 4.33 -7.30
C THR A 127 -11.91 3.36 -6.96
N GLY A 128 -10.82 3.87 -6.42
CA GLY A 128 -9.64 3.07 -6.10
C GLY A 128 -8.87 2.62 -7.35
N GLY A 129 -8.05 1.60 -7.18
CA GLY A 129 -7.17 1.10 -8.23
C GLY A 129 -7.78 -0.01 -9.08
N HIS A 130 -6.90 -0.74 -9.77
CA HIS A 130 -7.28 -1.78 -10.72
C HIS A 130 -6.54 -3.12 -10.47
N GLY A 131 -6.15 -3.38 -9.21
CA GLY A 131 -5.37 -4.58 -8.86
C GLY A 131 -6.06 -5.91 -9.12
N ARG A 132 -7.39 -5.92 -9.35
CA ARG A 132 -8.14 -7.13 -9.72
C ARG A 132 -7.96 -7.59 -11.17
N ILE A 133 -7.22 -6.85 -11.99
CA ILE A 133 -6.79 -7.35 -13.31
C ILE A 133 -5.76 -8.48 -13.19
N TRP A 134 -5.12 -8.63 -12.02
CA TRP A 134 -4.13 -9.67 -11.75
C TRP A 134 -4.79 -10.90 -11.15
N GLU A 135 -4.37 -12.09 -11.58
CA GLU A 135 -4.91 -13.37 -11.09
C GLU A 135 -4.70 -13.52 -9.58
N VAL A 136 -3.49 -13.20 -9.10
CA VAL A 136 -3.14 -13.24 -7.67
C VAL A 136 -3.03 -11.82 -7.12
N THR A 137 -3.97 -11.46 -6.27
CA THR A 137 -4.05 -10.11 -5.71
C THR A 137 -4.72 -10.12 -4.35
N SER A 138 -4.29 -9.21 -3.46
CA SER A 138 -4.94 -8.93 -2.18
C SER A 138 -5.98 -7.81 -2.25
N ASN A 139 -6.17 -7.21 -3.43
CA ASN A 139 -7.10 -6.10 -3.61
C ASN A 139 -8.56 -6.57 -3.51
N ALA A 140 -9.42 -5.68 -3.03
CA ALA A 140 -10.85 -5.91 -2.95
C ALA A 140 -11.45 -6.23 -4.34
N TYR A 141 -12.54 -7.00 -4.36
CA TYR A 141 -13.22 -7.40 -5.60
C TYR A 141 -13.69 -6.22 -6.46
N ALA A 142 -13.99 -5.08 -5.85
CA ALA A 142 -14.40 -3.86 -6.54
C ALA A 142 -13.25 -3.08 -7.21
N TYR A 143 -11.98 -3.50 -7.04
CA TYR A 143 -10.82 -2.81 -7.62
C TYR A 143 -10.55 -3.29 -9.06
N THR A 144 -11.53 -3.13 -9.91
CA THR A 144 -11.56 -3.62 -11.30
C THR A 144 -11.14 -2.58 -12.33
N GLY A 145 -10.91 -1.31 -11.90
CA GLY A 145 -10.51 -0.21 -12.79
C GLY A 145 -11.67 0.43 -13.54
N ASP A 146 -12.91 0.21 -13.13
CA ASP A 146 -14.09 0.71 -13.82
C ASP A 146 -14.12 2.25 -13.94
N GLY A 147 -13.73 2.97 -12.88
CA GLY A 147 -13.65 4.43 -12.93
C GLY A 147 -12.65 4.94 -13.95
N ILE A 148 -11.50 4.28 -14.08
CA ILE A 148 -10.49 4.57 -15.11
C ILE A 148 -11.10 4.31 -16.50
N ALA A 149 -11.73 3.15 -16.69
CA ALA A 149 -12.32 2.75 -17.97
C ALA A 149 -13.46 3.68 -18.40
N VAL A 150 -14.33 4.09 -17.47
CA VAL A 150 -15.42 5.05 -17.72
C VAL A 150 -14.86 6.40 -18.14
N SER A 151 -13.87 6.92 -17.44
CA SER A 151 -13.23 8.20 -17.76
C SER A 151 -12.54 8.16 -19.12
N MET A 152 -11.78 7.10 -19.41
CA MET A 152 -11.08 6.92 -20.69
C MET A 152 -12.06 6.84 -21.87
N ARG A 153 -13.18 6.11 -21.74
CA ARG A 153 -14.21 6.02 -22.79
C ARG A 153 -14.82 7.37 -23.13
N ARG A 154 -14.80 8.33 -22.20
CA ARG A 154 -15.28 9.70 -22.40
C ARG A 154 -14.20 10.70 -22.84
N GLY A 155 -13.01 10.20 -23.17
CA GLY A 155 -11.92 11.01 -23.71
C GLY A 155 -11.10 11.75 -22.65
N VAL A 156 -11.24 11.39 -21.36
CA VAL A 156 -10.35 11.91 -20.31
C VAL A 156 -8.97 11.28 -20.48
N PRO A 157 -7.89 12.07 -20.63
CA PRO A 157 -6.55 11.53 -20.77
C PRO A 157 -6.12 10.79 -19.50
N MET A 158 -5.40 9.69 -19.69
CA MET A 158 -4.80 8.88 -18.61
C MET A 158 -3.29 9.09 -18.59
N GLU A 159 -2.71 9.09 -17.41
CA GLU A 159 -1.29 9.30 -17.20
C GLU A 159 -0.71 8.17 -16.35
N ASP A 160 0.57 7.81 -16.59
CA ASP A 160 1.37 6.89 -15.79
C ASP A 160 0.77 5.46 -15.63
N MET A 161 0.01 5.01 -16.63
CA MET A 161 -0.70 3.72 -16.56
C MET A 161 0.23 2.51 -16.51
N GLU A 162 1.50 2.65 -16.86
CA GLU A 162 2.53 1.63 -16.75
C GLU A 162 3.07 1.46 -15.33
N PHE A 163 2.86 2.43 -14.43
CA PHE A 163 3.35 2.36 -13.07
C PHE A 163 2.38 1.61 -12.16
N PHE A 164 2.67 0.34 -11.95
CA PHE A 164 1.95 -0.52 -11.02
C PHE A 164 2.90 -1.08 -9.96
N GLN A 165 2.62 -0.83 -8.68
CA GLN A 165 3.46 -1.33 -7.59
C GLN A 165 2.92 -2.64 -7.03
N PHE A 166 3.71 -3.71 -7.13
CA PHE A 166 3.42 -4.98 -6.47
C PHE A 166 3.91 -4.97 -5.03
N HIS A 167 3.12 -5.53 -4.12
CA HIS A 167 3.62 -5.87 -2.79
C HIS A 167 4.42 -7.18 -2.88
N PRO A 168 5.70 -7.21 -2.42
CA PRO A 168 6.57 -8.35 -2.67
C PRO A 168 6.17 -9.61 -1.91
N THR A 169 5.51 -9.48 -0.76
CA THR A 169 5.19 -10.62 0.09
C THR A 169 3.68 -10.86 0.20
N GLY A 170 3.23 -11.94 -0.42
CA GLY A 170 1.87 -12.47 -0.34
C GLY A 170 1.90 -13.98 -0.22
N ILE A 171 0.87 -14.56 0.40
CA ILE A 171 0.75 -16.01 0.52
C ILE A 171 0.55 -16.61 -0.87
N TYR A 172 1.40 -17.58 -1.22
CA TYR A 172 1.37 -18.23 -2.52
C TYR A 172 -0.02 -18.77 -2.85
N LYS A 173 -0.49 -18.57 -4.07
CA LYS A 173 -1.83 -18.89 -4.61
C LYS A 173 -2.99 -18.09 -4.00
N LEU A 174 -2.93 -17.69 -2.74
CA LEU A 174 -4.04 -16.98 -2.08
C LEU A 174 -3.99 -15.46 -2.30
N GLY A 175 -2.79 -14.91 -2.52
CA GLY A 175 -2.59 -13.48 -2.67
C GLY A 175 -2.78 -12.66 -1.39
N ILE A 176 -3.02 -13.32 -0.24
CA ILE A 176 -3.18 -12.61 1.04
C ILE A 176 -1.87 -11.91 1.38
N LEU A 177 -1.94 -10.60 1.60
CA LEU A 177 -0.79 -9.76 1.87
C LEU A 177 -0.16 -10.11 3.22
N ILE A 178 1.15 -10.37 3.20
CA ILE A 178 1.98 -10.41 4.41
C ILE A 178 2.62 -9.05 4.58
N THR A 179 2.30 -8.38 5.66
CA THR A 179 2.76 -7.00 5.90
C THR A 179 4.28 -6.85 5.77
N GLU A 180 4.71 -5.74 5.22
CA GLU A 180 6.13 -5.37 5.13
C GLU A 180 6.82 -5.33 6.52
N GLY A 181 6.02 -5.11 7.58
CA GLY A 181 6.48 -5.16 8.96
C GLY A 181 7.19 -6.46 9.32
N VAL A 182 6.77 -7.60 8.76
CA VAL A 182 7.42 -8.91 9.01
C VAL A 182 8.89 -8.89 8.59
N ARG A 183 9.22 -8.30 7.44
CA ARG A 183 10.63 -8.09 7.04
C ARG A 183 11.32 -7.05 7.92
N GLY A 184 10.57 -6.02 8.33
CA GLY A 184 11.01 -5.03 9.30
C GLY A 184 11.40 -5.63 10.65
N GLU A 185 10.66 -6.64 11.10
CA GLU A 185 10.93 -7.39 12.34
C GLU A 185 11.95 -8.52 12.17
N GLY A 186 12.54 -8.67 10.98
CA GLY A 186 13.67 -9.57 10.75
C GLY A 186 13.34 -10.80 9.91
N GLY A 187 12.14 -10.89 9.35
CA GLY A 187 11.81 -11.94 8.38
C GLY A 187 12.74 -11.90 7.18
N VAL A 188 13.23 -13.05 6.74
CA VAL A 188 14.27 -13.22 5.72
C VAL A 188 13.71 -13.92 4.49
N LEU A 189 14.01 -13.38 3.31
CA LEU A 189 13.63 -13.98 2.04
C LEU A 189 14.66 -15.04 1.61
N ILE A 190 14.21 -16.28 1.44
CA ILE A 190 15.04 -17.45 1.15
C ILE A 190 14.59 -18.09 -0.18
N ASN A 191 15.54 -18.40 -1.05
CA ASN A 191 15.28 -19.11 -2.31
C ASN A 191 15.35 -20.66 -2.14
N GLY A 192 15.11 -21.38 -3.23
CA GLY A 192 15.13 -22.85 -3.25
C GLY A 192 16.51 -23.49 -2.98
N LEU A 193 17.58 -22.71 -3.01
CA LEU A 193 18.92 -23.14 -2.64
C LEU A 193 19.24 -22.90 -1.15
N GLY A 194 18.31 -22.33 -0.40
CA GLY A 194 18.51 -21.95 1.00
C GLY A 194 19.29 -20.65 1.19
N GLU A 195 19.43 -19.83 0.15
CA GLU A 195 20.19 -18.60 0.16
C GLU A 195 19.31 -17.41 0.50
N ARG A 196 19.82 -16.48 1.31
CA ARG A 196 19.26 -15.13 1.50
C ARG A 196 19.60 -14.29 0.25
N PHE A 197 18.84 -14.47 -0.81
CA PHE A 197 19.19 -13.94 -2.13
C PHE A 197 19.18 -12.40 -2.20
N MET A 198 18.51 -11.70 -1.30
CA MET A 198 18.49 -10.24 -1.26
C MET A 198 19.88 -9.63 -1.00
N GLU A 199 20.82 -10.37 -0.46
CA GLU A 199 22.23 -9.94 -0.33
C GLU A 199 22.89 -9.68 -1.68
N LYS A 200 22.48 -10.41 -2.73
CA LYS A 200 22.93 -10.23 -4.10
C LYS A 200 22.36 -8.98 -4.76
N TYR A 201 21.07 -8.68 -4.53
CA TYR A 201 20.35 -7.62 -5.23
C TYR A 201 20.38 -6.28 -4.51
N ALA A 202 20.46 -6.28 -3.20
CA ALA A 202 20.46 -5.09 -2.36
C ALA A 202 21.39 -5.25 -1.14
N PRO A 203 22.71 -5.32 -1.33
CA PRO A 203 23.67 -5.73 -0.27
C PRO A 203 23.65 -4.86 0.98
N ARG A 204 23.22 -3.59 0.87
CA ARG A 204 23.16 -2.65 2.02
C ARG A 204 21.92 -2.83 2.88
N VAL A 205 20.76 -2.95 2.24
CA VAL A 205 19.44 -2.96 2.92
C VAL A 205 18.79 -4.34 2.92
N LYS A 206 19.28 -5.24 2.08
CA LYS A 206 18.87 -6.64 1.99
C LYS A 206 17.33 -6.77 1.91
N ASP A 207 16.71 -7.52 2.80
CA ASP A 207 15.25 -7.75 2.82
C ASP A 207 14.42 -6.48 3.05
N LEU A 208 15.06 -5.38 3.48
CA LEU A 208 14.44 -4.06 3.65
C LEU A 208 14.54 -3.16 2.41
N ALA A 209 14.94 -3.72 1.26
CA ALA A 209 14.92 -3.01 0.00
C ALA A 209 13.49 -2.55 -0.36
N SER A 210 13.40 -1.55 -1.24
CA SER A 210 12.11 -1.06 -1.77
C SER A 210 11.30 -2.18 -2.42
N ARG A 211 10.01 -1.99 -2.53
CA ARG A 211 9.08 -3.04 -3.01
C ARG A 211 9.39 -3.49 -4.43
N ASP A 212 9.72 -2.56 -5.32
CA ASP A 212 10.07 -2.85 -6.71
C ASP A 212 11.35 -3.68 -6.82
N VAL A 213 12.40 -3.32 -6.08
CA VAL A 213 13.67 -4.07 -6.03
C VAL A 213 13.42 -5.48 -5.49
N THR A 214 12.68 -5.60 -4.39
CA THR A 214 12.37 -6.90 -3.78
C THR A 214 11.53 -7.77 -4.72
N SER A 215 10.45 -7.24 -5.30
CA SER A 215 9.58 -7.98 -6.22
C SER A 215 10.31 -8.44 -7.46
N ARG A 216 11.16 -7.60 -8.03
CA ARG A 216 11.98 -7.91 -9.20
C ARG A 216 13.02 -8.98 -8.88
N ALA A 217 13.69 -8.88 -7.74
CA ALA A 217 14.63 -9.89 -7.28
C ALA A 217 13.94 -11.26 -7.10
N MET A 218 12.79 -11.30 -6.44
CA MET A 218 11.99 -12.51 -6.29
C MET A 218 11.59 -13.11 -7.65
N TYR A 219 11.15 -12.27 -8.59
CA TYR A 219 10.81 -12.72 -9.93
C TYR A 219 11.99 -13.34 -10.66
N ILE A 220 13.17 -12.72 -10.58
CA ILE A 220 14.41 -13.23 -11.20
C ILE A 220 14.80 -14.58 -10.59
N GLU A 221 14.77 -14.71 -9.26
CA GLU A 221 15.07 -15.99 -8.59
C GLU A 221 14.15 -17.11 -9.07
N MET A 222 12.85 -16.85 -9.16
CA MET A 222 11.88 -17.83 -9.66
C MET A 222 12.08 -18.14 -11.15
N LYS A 223 12.34 -17.12 -11.98
CA LYS A 223 12.55 -17.27 -13.42
C LYS A 223 13.79 -18.08 -13.76
N GLU A 224 14.85 -17.93 -12.96
CA GLU A 224 16.10 -18.68 -13.10
C GLU A 224 16.07 -20.08 -12.44
N GLY A 225 14.90 -20.55 -12.02
CA GLY A 225 14.70 -21.89 -11.47
C GLY A 225 15.10 -22.06 -10.01
N ARG A 226 15.40 -20.95 -9.30
CA ARG A 226 15.74 -20.99 -7.87
C ARG A 226 14.52 -20.78 -6.95
N GLY A 227 13.31 -20.94 -7.48
CA GLY A 227 12.11 -21.05 -6.64
C GLY A 227 12.12 -22.33 -5.81
N ILE A 228 11.34 -22.36 -4.73
CA ILE A 228 11.23 -23.53 -3.85
C ILE A 228 10.69 -24.72 -4.64
N ASN A 229 11.42 -25.82 -4.62
CA ASN A 229 11.12 -27.04 -5.41
C ASN A 229 10.93 -26.75 -6.91
N GLY A 230 11.65 -25.75 -7.47
CA GLY A 230 11.49 -25.30 -8.84
C GLY A 230 10.16 -24.57 -9.12
N GLY A 231 9.38 -24.25 -8.11
CA GLY A 231 8.10 -23.59 -8.22
C GLY A 231 8.20 -22.07 -8.31
N ARG A 232 7.05 -21.42 -8.51
CA ARG A 232 6.96 -19.95 -8.60
C ARG A 232 6.64 -19.33 -7.22
N TYR A 233 7.42 -19.70 -6.21
CA TYR A 233 7.33 -19.13 -4.87
C TYR A 233 8.67 -19.24 -4.14
N LEU A 234 8.81 -18.41 -3.09
CA LEU A 234 9.99 -18.31 -2.24
C LEU A 234 9.53 -18.36 -0.78
N TYR A 235 10.43 -18.57 0.15
CA TYR A 235 10.09 -18.49 1.57
C TYR A 235 10.35 -17.09 2.13
N LEU A 236 9.40 -16.64 2.96
CA LEU A 236 9.64 -15.61 3.96
C LEU A 236 9.82 -16.34 5.30
N ASP A 237 11.06 -16.53 5.68
CA ASP A 237 11.42 -17.29 6.88
C ASP A 237 11.39 -16.38 8.11
N THR A 238 10.51 -16.69 9.04
CA THR A 238 10.30 -15.95 10.30
C THR A 238 10.65 -16.77 11.52
N ARG A 239 11.21 -17.97 11.33
CA ARG A 239 11.59 -18.84 12.45
C ARG A 239 12.68 -18.17 13.30
N PRO A 240 12.59 -18.26 14.63
CA PRO A 240 13.51 -17.59 15.55
C PRO A 240 14.98 -17.88 15.26
N GLU A 241 15.33 -19.13 14.92
CA GLU A 241 16.69 -19.51 14.58
C GLU A 241 17.21 -18.77 13.34
N THR A 242 16.38 -18.61 12.31
CA THR A 242 16.74 -17.89 11.08
C THR A 242 16.87 -16.39 11.35
N VAL A 243 15.87 -15.80 11.99
CA VAL A 243 15.85 -14.38 12.32
C VAL A 243 17.05 -14.01 13.19
N ASN A 244 17.31 -14.76 14.25
CA ASN A 244 18.42 -14.50 15.18
C ASN A 244 19.78 -14.67 14.51
N LYS A 245 19.94 -15.70 13.66
CA LYS A 245 21.16 -15.91 12.87
C LYS A 245 21.49 -14.68 12.02
N TYR A 246 20.52 -14.22 11.21
CA TYR A 246 20.76 -13.10 10.28
C TYR A 246 20.79 -11.74 10.99
N ALA A 247 20.06 -11.57 12.09
CA ALA A 247 20.17 -10.38 12.93
C ALA A 247 21.59 -10.23 13.51
N ALA A 248 22.17 -11.32 13.99
CA ALA A 248 23.55 -11.35 14.49
C ALA A 248 24.57 -11.04 13.40
N LEU A 249 24.40 -11.65 12.21
CA LEU A 249 25.29 -11.39 11.03
C LEU A 249 25.20 -9.94 10.56
N ASP A 250 24.02 -9.33 10.63
CA ASP A 250 23.79 -7.93 10.24
C ASP A 250 24.16 -6.93 11.34
N GLY A 251 24.56 -7.40 12.52
CA GLY A 251 24.87 -6.55 13.68
C GLY A 251 23.66 -5.78 14.18
N ARG A 252 22.44 -6.32 14.01
CA ARG A 252 21.20 -5.67 14.42
C ARG A 252 21.11 -5.60 15.96
N LYS A 253 20.66 -4.44 16.45
CA LYS A 253 20.51 -4.18 17.88
C LYS A 253 19.13 -3.63 18.20
N ASN A 254 18.68 -3.89 19.40
CA ASN A 254 17.54 -3.22 20.01
C ASN A 254 17.83 -1.73 20.27
N PRO A 255 16.81 -0.89 20.51
CA PRO A 255 17.00 0.53 20.83
C PRO A 255 17.87 0.79 22.05
N ASP A 256 17.96 -0.15 23.00
CA ASP A 256 18.79 -0.10 24.19
C ASP A 256 20.26 -0.55 23.95
N GLY A 257 20.58 -0.93 22.70
CA GLY A 257 21.92 -1.38 22.30
C GLY A 257 22.20 -2.86 22.49
N THR A 258 21.29 -3.63 23.09
CA THR A 258 21.39 -5.09 23.21
C THR A 258 21.27 -5.79 21.86
N PRO A 259 21.83 -7.01 21.67
CA PRO A 259 21.61 -7.78 20.46
C PRO A 259 20.12 -8.02 20.19
N TYR A 260 19.70 -7.84 18.95
CA TYR A 260 18.32 -8.14 18.55
C TYR A 260 18.09 -9.66 18.53
N THR A 261 17.08 -10.10 19.27
CA THR A 261 16.66 -11.51 19.31
C THR A 261 15.15 -11.61 19.36
N VAL A 262 14.59 -12.64 18.75
CA VAL A 262 13.17 -13.00 18.84
C VAL A 262 13.03 -14.37 19.50
N THR A 263 11.94 -14.58 20.21
CA THR A 263 11.54 -15.87 20.78
C THR A 263 10.36 -16.43 20.01
N GLY A 264 10.11 -17.74 20.08
CA GLY A 264 9.03 -18.39 19.36
C GLY A 264 7.61 -18.03 19.82
N GLU A 265 7.49 -17.21 20.86
CA GLU A 265 6.20 -16.78 21.43
C GLU A 265 5.77 -15.36 21.01
N GLN A 266 6.51 -14.73 20.08
CA GLN A 266 6.22 -13.37 19.58
C GLN A 266 5.54 -13.36 18.22
#